data_e48e0e90569c88adcb74fa09fd53f047
#
_entry.id   e48e0e90569c88adcb74fa09fd53f047
#
_cell.length_a   1.000
_cell.length_b   1.000
_cell.length_c   1.000
_cell.angle_alpha   90.00
_cell.angle_beta   90.00
_cell.angle_gamma   90.00
#
_symmetry.space_group_name_H-M   'P 1'
#
loop_
_entity.id
_entity.type
_entity.pdbx_description
1 polymer ?
#
loop_
_entity_poly.entity_id
_entity_poly.type
_entity_poly.pdbx_seq_one_letter_code
_entity_poly.pdbx_strand_id
1 'polypeptide(L)'
;MKIEKNTIVIFTSDNGPHCEGGANPDFFKSYGPLRGTKRDVYDGGIRVPFIAWCPGKIAEGVKTDHVSAFWDFMPTLADIANSSKELNTDGISYLPTLLSTEE
;
A
#
# COMPACT_ATOMS: atom_id res chain seq x y z
N MET A 1 -4.70 -14.71 -22.27
CA MET A 1 -3.66 -13.67 -22.50
C MET A 1 -2.63 -13.83 -21.38
N LYS A 2 -1.34 -13.84 -21.69
CA LYS A 2 -0.28 -13.88 -20.66
C LYS A 2 0.12 -12.45 -20.33
N ILE A 3 -0.64 -11.83 -19.43
CA ILE A 3 -0.43 -10.41 -19.06
C ILE A 3 0.21 -10.25 -17.66
N GLU A 4 0.35 -11.35 -16.91
CA GLU A 4 0.81 -11.35 -15.51
C GLU A 4 2.15 -10.64 -15.32
N LYS A 5 3.08 -10.80 -16.26
CA LYS A 5 4.41 -10.16 -16.21
C LYS A 5 4.41 -8.67 -16.51
N ASN A 6 3.27 -8.14 -16.96
CA ASN A 6 3.10 -6.73 -17.27
C ASN A 6 1.93 -6.11 -16.52
N THR A 7 1.56 -6.71 -15.41
CA THR A 7 0.47 -6.27 -14.55
C THR A 7 0.95 -6.23 -13.12
N ILE A 8 0.80 -5.09 -12.47
CA ILE A 8 1.00 -4.95 -11.03
C ILE A 8 -0.36 -5.07 -10.37
N VAL A 9 -0.49 -5.98 -9.43
CA VAL A 9 -1.67 -6.09 -8.57
C VAL A 9 -1.33 -5.55 -7.20
N ILE A 10 -2.11 -4.60 -6.73
CA ILE A 10 -1.97 -4.01 -5.39
C ILE A 10 -3.24 -4.30 -4.61
N PHE A 11 -3.09 -4.87 -3.42
CA PHE A 11 -4.15 -5.05 -2.44
C PHE A 11 -3.87 -4.15 -1.25
N THR A 12 -4.84 -3.32 -0.89
CA THR A 12 -4.76 -2.42 0.26
C THR A 12 -6.16 -2.06 0.76
N SER A 13 -6.25 -1.21 1.76
CA SER A 13 -7.50 -0.63 2.27
C SER A 13 -7.37 0.88 2.36
N ASP A 14 -8.47 1.60 2.30
CA ASP A 14 -8.52 3.06 2.40
C ASP A 14 -8.41 3.57 3.85
N ASN A 15 -8.72 2.72 4.83
CA ASN A 15 -8.66 3.02 6.26
C ASN A 15 -8.57 1.74 7.10
N GLY A 16 -8.30 1.90 8.37
CA GLY A 16 -8.38 0.82 9.35
C GLY A 16 -9.79 0.26 9.52
N PRO A 17 -9.95 -0.84 10.28
CA PRO A 17 -11.25 -1.49 10.48
C PRO A 17 -12.26 -0.54 11.12
N HIS A 18 -13.55 -0.76 10.85
CA HIS A 18 -14.65 0.09 11.32
C HIS A 18 -15.67 -0.68 12.17
N CYS A 19 -16.49 0.06 12.91
CA CYS A 19 -17.57 -0.46 13.75
C CYS A 19 -18.96 -0.22 13.14
N GLU A 20 -19.05 0.10 11.85
CA GLU A 20 -20.30 0.48 11.16
C GLU A 20 -20.96 -0.73 10.51
N GLY A 21 -22.27 -0.63 10.28
CA GLY A 21 -23.03 -1.65 9.54
C GLY A 21 -23.04 -3.03 10.20
N GLY A 22 -22.86 -3.11 11.53
CA GLY A 22 -22.81 -4.38 12.26
C GLY A 22 -21.44 -5.04 12.27
N ALA A 23 -20.41 -4.41 11.70
CA ALA A 23 -19.05 -4.88 11.79
C ALA A 23 -18.54 -4.76 13.24
N ASN A 24 -17.81 -5.78 13.67
CA ASN A 24 -17.16 -5.79 14.98
C ASN A 24 -15.67 -6.10 14.80
N PRO A 25 -14.79 -5.08 14.82
CA PRO A 25 -13.36 -5.29 14.64
C PRO A 25 -12.72 -6.07 15.79
N ASP A 26 -13.33 -6.07 16.98
CA ASP A 26 -12.84 -6.82 18.12
C ASP A 26 -13.00 -8.33 17.95
N PHE A 27 -14.01 -8.77 17.19
CA PHE A 27 -14.29 -10.18 16.96
C PHE A 27 -13.10 -10.90 16.29
N PHE A 28 -12.52 -10.28 15.26
CA PHE A 28 -11.34 -10.80 14.56
C PHE A 28 -10.04 -10.13 14.99
N LYS A 29 -10.08 -9.16 15.92
CA LYS A 29 -8.94 -8.28 16.24
C LYS A 29 -8.34 -7.67 14.96
N SER A 30 -9.20 -7.12 14.12
CA SER A 30 -8.85 -6.67 12.76
C SER A 30 -7.80 -5.55 12.72
N TYR A 31 -7.59 -4.86 13.84
CA TYR A 31 -6.53 -3.86 14.02
C TYR A 31 -5.23 -4.47 14.59
N GLY A 32 -5.20 -5.80 14.86
CA GLY A 32 -4.05 -6.48 15.47
C GLY A 32 -3.65 -5.87 16.81
N PRO A 33 -2.36 -5.56 17.03
CA PRO A 33 -1.88 -4.93 18.25
C PRO A 33 -2.04 -3.39 18.24
N LEU A 34 -2.53 -2.81 17.16
CA LEU A 34 -2.58 -1.35 16.98
C LEU A 34 -3.76 -0.74 17.74
N ARG A 35 -3.60 0.50 18.16
CA ARG A 35 -4.64 1.29 18.80
C ARG A 35 -5.49 2.00 17.75
N GLY A 36 -6.82 2.03 17.97
CA GLY A 36 -7.77 2.78 17.18
C GLY A 36 -8.36 2.01 16.01
N THR A 37 -9.35 2.62 15.39
CA THR A 37 -10.11 2.10 14.26
C THR A 37 -10.35 3.25 13.26
N LYS A 38 -11.05 3.00 12.17
CA LYS A 38 -11.47 4.03 11.21
C LYS A 38 -11.95 5.30 11.91
N ARG A 39 -11.48 6.46 11.46
CA ARG A 39 -11.66 7.82 11.98
C ARG A 39 -10.72 8.20 13.12
N ASP A 40 -10.01 7.25 13.72
CA ASP A 40 -8.95 7.57 14.65
C ASP A 40 -7.66 7.90 13.90
N VAL A 41 -6.88 8.85 14.45
CA VAL A 41 -5.53 9.18 13.94
C VAL A 41 -4.45 8.28 14.52
N TYR A 42 -4.84 7.29 15.32
CA TYR A 42 -3.93 6.25 15.79
C TYR A 42 -3.66 5.20 14.71
N ASP A 43 -2.59 4.46 14.87
CA ASP A 43 -2.12 3.45 13.92
C ASP A 43 -3.21 2.48 13.45
N GLY A 44 -4.10 2.05 14.33
CA GLY A 44 -5.21 1.17 13.96
C GLY A 44 -6.23 1.78 13.01
N GLY A 45 -6.31 3.12 12.95
CA GLY A 45 -7.19 3.83 12.03
C GLY A 45 -6.55 4.16 10.69
N ILE A 46 -5.22 4.34 10.67
CA ILE A 46 -4.49 4.85 9.49
C ILE A 46 -3.54 3.84 8.86
N ARG A 47 -3.01 2.87 9.60
CA ARG A 47 -2.18 1.79 9.03
C ARG A 47 -3.06 0.71 8.43
N VAL A 48 -2.81 0.41 7.17
CA VAL A 48 -3.57 -0.55 6.39
C VAL A 48 -2.65 -1.60 5.79
N PRO A 49 -3.14 -2.81 5.50
CA PRO A 49 -2.35 -3.80 4.77
C PRO A 49 -1.98 -3.25 3.39
N PHE A 50 -0.77 -3.57 2.95
CA PHE A 50 -0.32 -3.29 1.59
C PHE A 50 0.38 -4.54 1.04
N ILE A 51 -0.08 -5.04 -0.09
CA ILE A 51 0.52 -6.16 -0.80
C ILE A 51 0.65 -5.77 -2.27
N ALA A 52 1.85 -5.88 -2.82
CA ALA A 52 2.09 -5.67 -4.23
C ALA A 52 2.61 -6.97 -4.87
N TRP A 53 2.13 -7.28 -6.07
CA TRP A 53 2.51 -8.47 -6.81
C TRP A 53 2.73 -8.15 -8.28
N CYS A 54 3.88 -8.52 -8.81
CA CYS A 54 4.20 -8.47 -10.24
C CYS A 54 5.31 -9.49 -10.54
N PRO A 55 4.99 -10.66 -11.10
CA PRO A 55 5.98 -11.72 -11.31
C PRO A 55 7.16 -11.29 -12.17
N GLY A 56 8.36 -11.54 -11.67
CA GLY A 56 9.62 -11.22 -12.34
C GLY A 56 10.04 -9.75 -12.27
N LYS A 57 9.27 -8.91 -11.55
CA LYS A 57 9.64 -7.51 -11.25
C LYS A 57 9.68 -7.25 -9.75
N ILE A 58 8.67 -7.69 -9.03
CA ILE A 58 8.62 -7.58 -7.57
C ILE A 58 9.03 -8.93 -7.00
N ALA A 59 10.00 -8.95 -6.10
CA ALA A 59 10.50 -10.18 -5.48
C ALA A 59 9.43 -10.80 -4.57
N GLU A 60 9.34 -12.14 -4.61
CA GLU A 60 8.36 -12.88 -3.82
C GLU A 60 8.79 -12.97 -2.35
N GLY A 61 7.83 -12.87 -1.43
CA GLY A 61 8.03 -13.07 0.00
C GLY A 61 8.81 -11.98 0.72
N VAL A 62 9.16 -10.88 0.04
CA VAL A 62 9.83 -9.73 0.65
C VAL A 62 8.85 -8.99 1.55
N LYS A 63 9.36 -8.54 2.69
CA LYS A 63 8.66 -7.62 3.62
C LYS A 63 9.55 -6.41 3.82
N THR A 64 8.93 -5.25 3.95
CA THR A 64 9.61 -3.99 4.20
C THR A 64 8.87 -3.19 5.25
N ASP A 65 9.58 -2.39 6.01
CA ASP A 65 9.03 -1.42 6.96
C ASP A 65 8.94 -0.01 6.34
N HIS A 66 9.04 0.09 5.03
CA HIS A 66 8.91 1.36 4.31
C HIS A 66 7.56 2.03 4.64
N VAL A 67 7.63 3.30 5.02
CA VAL A 67 6.45 4.10 5.33
C VAL A 67 6.00 4.81 4.07
N SER A 68 4.77 4.55 3.63
CA SER A 68 4.17 5.19 2.46
C SER A 68 2.71 5.54 2.72
N ALA A 69 2.15 6.37 1.85
CA ALA A 69 0.77 6.78 1.93
C ALA A 69 0.12 6.85 0.54
N PHE A 70 -1.19 7.06 0.46
CA PHE A 70 -1.90 7.05 -0.82
C PHE A 70 -1.45 8.13 -1.80
N TRP A 71 -0.97 9.27 -1.34
CA TRP A 71 -0.42 10.31 -2.22
C TRP A 71 0.89 9.90 -2.90
N ASP A 72 1.57 8.84 -2.43
CA ASP A 72 2.78 8.30 -3.02
C ASP A 72 2.49 7.39 -4.24
N PHE A 73 1.23 6.98 -4.42
CA PHE A 73 0.83 6.19 -5.58
C PHE A 73 1.04 6.92 -6.90
N MET A 74 0.69 8.21 -6.96
CA MET A 74 0.79 8.98 -8.20
C MET A 74 2.22 9.03 -8.73
N PRO A 75 3.24 9.47 -7.96
CA PRO A 75 4.62 9.47 -8.44
C PRO A 75 5.15 8.06 -8.69
N THR A 76 4.77 7.06 -7.89
CA THR A 76 5.18 5.67 -8.11
C THR A 76 4.66 5.12 -9.44
N LEU A 77 3.39 5.36 -9.76
CA LEU A 77 2.80 4.92 -11.04
C LEU A 77 3.39 5.66 -12.23
N ALA A 78 3.74 6.93 -12.08
CA ALA A 78 4.42 7.70 -13.10
C ALA A 78 5.81 7.13 -13.42
N ASP A 79 6.57 6.77 -12.39
CA ASP A 79 7.88 6.13 -12.54
C ASP A 79 7.75 4.76 -13.22
N ILE A 80 6.78 3.94 -12.80
CA ILE A 80 6.49 2.65 -13.44
C ILE A 80 6.18 2.81 -14.92
N ALA A 81 5.45 3.87 -15.28
CA ALA A 81 5.07 4.19 -16.65
C ALA A 81 6.18 4.90 -17.46
N ASN A 82 7.33 5.18 -16.84
CA ASN A 82 8.40 6.02 -17.41
C ASN A 82 7.86 7.36 -17.93
N SER A 83 6.98 8.00 -17.15
CA SER A 83 6.39 9.28 -17.51
C SER A 83 7.44 10.39 -17.40
N SER A 84 7.63 11.15 -18.48
CA SER A 84 8.48 12.35 -18.47
C SER A 84 7.75 13.59 -17.94
N LYS A 85 6.48 13.46 -17.57
CA LYS A 85 5.67 14.58 -17.10
C LYS A 85 6.03 14.91 -15.67
N GLU A 86 6.43 16.15 -15.43
CA GLU A 86 6.63 16.65 -14.08
C GLU A 86 5.32 16.60 -13.29
N LEU A 87 5.37 16.01 -12.10
CA LEU A 87 4.24 15.90 -11.20
C LEU A 87 4.37 16.95 -10.09
N ASN A 88 3.35 17.77 -9.96
CA ASN A 88 3.21 18.66 -8.79
C ASN A 88 2.40 17.91 -7.71
N THR A 89 3.11 17.15 -6.87
CA THR A 89 2.52 16.32 -5.81
C THR A 89 3.44 16.30 -4.59
N ASP A 90 2.87 16.15 -3.41
CA ASP A 90 3.62 15.97 -2.16
C ASP A 90 4.10 14.53 -1.96
N GLY A 91 3.67 13.61 -2.83
CA GLY A 91 4.03 12.20 -2.75
C GLY A 91 5.46 11.91 -3.21
N ILE A 92 6.02 10.85 -2.65
CA ILE A 92 7.34 10.32 -2.97
C ILE A 92 7.16 8.92 -3.57
N SER A 93 7.85 8.65 -4.68
CA SER A 93 7.80 7.32 -5.30
C SER A 93 8.45 6.26 -4.39
N TYR A 94 7.73 5.18 -4.15
CA TYR A 94 8.25 3.99 -3.48
C TYR A 94 8.61 2.86 -4.47
N LEU A 95 8.79 3.19 -5.75
CA LEU A 95 9.20 2.21 -6.76
C LEU A 95 10.52 1.51 -6.41
N PRO A 96 11.57 2.18 -5.89
CA PRO A 96 12.79 1.51 -5.46
C PRO A 96 12.53 0.41 -4.43
N THR A 97 11.69 0.68 -3.44
CA THR A 97 11.28 -0.31 -2.43
C THR A 97 10.51 -1.49 -3.05
N LEU A 98 9.61 -1.25 -3.99
CA LEU A 98 8.89 -2.32 -4.70
C LEU A 98 9.83 -3.24 -5.47
N LEU A 99 10.87 -2.68 -6.06
CA LEU A 99 11.87 -3.43 -6.83
C LEU A 99 13.00 -4.00 -5.97
N SER A 100 12.95 -3.78 -4.65
CA SER A 100 14.01 -4.17 -3.70
C SER A 100 15.40 -3.63 -4.11
N THR A 101 15.43 -2.43 -4.68
CA THR A 101 16.68 -1.75 -5.08
C THR A 101 17.25 -0.86 -3.99
N GLU A 102 16.51 -0.66 -2.90
CA GLU A 102 16.97 0.02 -1.68
C GLU A 102 16.80 -0.91 -0.48
N GLU A 103 17.84 -1.00 0.34
CA GLU A 103 17.84 -1.62 1.67
C GLU A 103 17.37 -0.61 2.72
#